data_3c3c594612f81c4933d8ad3b2cb265bb
#
_entry.id   3c3c594612f81c4933d8ad3b2cb265bb
#
_cell.length_a   1.000
_cell.length_b   1.000
_cell.length_c   1.000
_cell.angle_alpha   90.00
_cell.angle_beta   90.00
_cell.angle_gamma   90.00
#
_symmetry.space_group_name_H-M   'P 1'
#
loop_
_entity.id
_entity.type
_entity.pdbx_description
1 polymer ?
#
loop_
_entity_poly.entity_id
_entity_poly.type
_entity_poly.pdbx_seq_one_letter_code
_entity_poly.pdbx_strand_id
1 'polypeptide(L)'
;MDKEKIYKMRKIWEFFENLNEYVYVTEFESRELLYMNKKALETYGFSSMDEVVGKKCYEVLHGCSSPCAFCNNHELKEHDFCEWTFYNPLLNKHLALKDTMVVDEGRRCRFEIAVNISVQEMQSNALRSYEDLETIANEGFRLALQASTPDKSVDVILEYLG
;
A
#
# COMPACT_ATOMS: atom_id res chain seq x y z
N MET A 1 27.42 0.08 18.02
CA MET A 1 26.14 -0.41 18.60
C MET A 1 26.45 -1.71 19.34
N ASP A 2 26.03 -1.84 20.58
CA ASP A 2 26.35 -2.99 21.45
C ASP A 2 25.65 -4.26 20.93
N LYS A 3 26.37 -5.39 20.87
CA LYS A 3 25.83 -6.68 20.37
C LYS A 3 24.63 -7.19 21.18
N GLU A 4 24.62 -6.93 22.47
CA GLU A 4 23.52 -7.30 23.39
C GLU A 4 22.24 -6.49 23.09
N LYS A 5 22.41 -5.25 22.69
CA LYS A 5 21.35 -4.32 22.29
C LYS A 5 20.70 -4.73 20.97
N ILE A 6 21.52 -5.12 19.98
CA ILE A 6 21.05 -5.69 18.72
C ILE A 6 20.27 -6.99 18.95
N TYR A 7 20.74 -7.83 19.88
CA TYR A 7 20.09 -9.10 20.21
C TYR A 7 18.73 -8.90 20.87
N LYS A 8 18.59 -7.90 21.76
CA LYS A 8 17.31 -7.56 22.42
C LYS A 8 16.28 -7.00 21.44
N MET A 9 16.69 -6.15 20.52
CA MET A 9 15.83 -5.64 19.45
C MET A 9 15.37 -6.79 18.52
N ARG A 10 16.27 -7.65 18.09
CA ARG A 10 15.93 -8.82 17.25
C ARG A 10 14.83 -9.68 17.89
N LYS A 11 14.85 -9.86 19.20
CA LYS A 11 13.89 -10.72 19.90
C LYS A 11 12.45 -10.17 19.87
N ILE A 12 12.27 -8.85 19.85
CA ILE A 12 10.96 -8.21 19.72
C ILE A 12 10.44 -8.35 18.28
N TRP A 13 11.32 -8.19 17.30
CA TRP A 13 10.95 -8.24 15.88
C TRP A 13 10.82 -9.67 15.34
N GLU A 14 11.43 -10.68 15.98
CA GLU A 14 11.27 -12.10 15.64
C GLU A 14 9.81 -12.55 15.60
N PHE A 15 8.95 -11.91 16.38
CA PHE A 15 7.52 -12.17 16.35
C PHE A 15 6.90 -11.88 14.97
N PHE A 16 7.43 -10.91 14.24
CA PHE A 16 6.94 -10.51 12.92
C PHE A 16 7.63 -11.24 11.76
N GLU A 17 8.66 -12.04 12.05
CA GLU A 17 9.52 -12.64 11.02
C GLU A 17 8.76 -13.53 10.03
N ASN A 18 7.76 -14.27 10.51
CA ASN A 18 7.02 -15.24 9.71
C ASN A 18 5.63 -14.74 9.26
N LEU A 19 5.34 -13.46 9.40
CA LEU A 19 4.12 -12.88 8.86
C LEU A 19 4.16 -12.85 7.33
N ASN A 20 2.98 -12.99 6.70
CA ASN A 20 2.83 -12.87 5.24
C ASN A 20 2.74 -11.42 4.78
N GLU A 21 2.55 -10.50 5.70
CA GLU A 21 2.56 -9.07 5.49
C GLU A 21 4.01 -8.56 5.43
N TYR A 22 4.21 -7.41 4.81
CA TYR A 22 5.50 -6.74 4.82
C TYR A 22 5.63 -5.96 6.12
N VAL A 23 6.68 -6.23 6.89
CA VAL A 23 6.96 -5.52 8.15
C VAL A 23 8.35 -4.92 8.07
N TYR A 24 8.46 -3.63 8.34
CA TYR A 24 9.73 -2.96 8.43
C TYR A 24 9.74 -1.84 9.48
N VAL A 25 10.92 -1.61 10.00
CA VAL A 25 11.20 -0.59 11.00
C VAL A 25 12.29 0.33 10.50
N THR A 26 12.06 1.63 10.58
CA THR A 26 13.04 2.63 10.21
C THR A 26 13.31 3.58 11.37
N GLU A 27 14.55 4.05 11.49
CA GLU A 27 14.86 5.15 12.38
C GLU A 27 14.21 6.42 11.84
N PHE A 28 13.59 7.19 12.73
CA PHE A 28 12.68 8.26 12.34
C PHE A 28 13.38 9.46 11.69
N GLU A 29 14.54 9.86 12.22
CA GLU A 29 15.29 11.03 11.76
C GLU A 29 16.19 10.69 10.55
N SER A 30 17.01 9.64 10.69
CA SER A 30 17.95 9.22 9.66
C SER A 30 17.27 8.50 8.49
N ARG A 31 16.06 7.96 8.70
CA ARG A 31 15.33 7.11 7.75
C ARG A 31 16.07 5.82 7.39
N GLU A 32 16.97 5.38 8.24
CA GLU A 32 17.71 4.13 8.06
C GLU A 32 16.84 2.94 8.44
N LEU A 33 16.85 1.90 7.59
CA LEU A 33 16.21 0.63 7.89
C LEU A 33 16.93 -0.05 9.05
N LEU A 34 16.15 -0.44 10.05
CA LEU A 34 16.61 -1.18 11.22
C LEU A 34 16.18 -2.64 11.16
N TYR A 35 15.03 -2.91 10.50
CA TYR A 35 14.46 -4.24 10.38
C TYR A 35 13.57 -4.35 9.14
N MET A 36 13.60 -5.51 8.51
CA MET A 36 12.63 -6.01 7.55
C MET A 36 12.39 -7.49 7.84
N ASN A 37 11.12 -7.93 7.84
CA ASN A 37 10.82 -9.35 8.00
C ASN A 37 11.12 -10.13 6.72
N LYS A 38 11.16 -11.46 6.82
CA LYS A 38 11.48 -12.35 5.70
C LYS A 38 10.64 -12.06 4.46
N LYS A 39 9.32 -11.86 4.63
CA LYS A 39 8.41 -11.57 3.52
C LYS A 39 8.75 -10.27 2.79
N ALA A 40 9.10 -9.23 3.53
CA ALA A 40 9.53 -7.97 2.94
C ALA A 40 10.88 -8.12 2.22
N LEU A 41 11.88 -8.74 2.84
CA LEU A 41 13.18 -8.99 2.22
C LEU A 41 13.04 -9.71 0.88
N GLU A 42 12.35 -10.86 0.86
CA GLU A 42 12.12 -11.65 -0.35
C GLU A 42 11.41 -10.85 -1.44
N THR A 43 10.40 -10.05 -1.06
CA THR A 43 9.63 -9.25 -2.02
C THR A 43 10.45 -8.14 -2.66
N TYR A 44 11.34 -7.51 -1.90
CA TYR A 44 12.25 -6.48 -2.39
C TYR A 44 13.55 -7.04 -2.99
N GLY A 45 13.72 -8.37 -3.04
CA GLY A 45 14.84 -9.05 -3.71
C GLY A 45 16.11 -9.12 -2.87
N PHE A 46 16.00 -9.05 -1.54
CA PHE A 46 17.13 -9.18 -0.62
C PHE A 46 17.17 -10.57 0.01
N SER A 47 18.38 -11.08 0.24
CA SER A 47 18.61 -12.41 0.83
C SER A 47 18.74 -12.37 2.35
N SER A 48 19.12 -11.24 2.92
CA SER A 48 19.34 -11.09 4.36
C SER A 48 19.17 -9.66 4.86
N MET A 49 18.96 -9.53 6.17
CA MET A 49 18.90 -8.24 6.85
C MET A 49 20.19 -7.42 6.71
N ASP A 50 21.35 -8.08 6.61
CA ASP A 50 22.65 -7.41 6.52
C ASP A 50 22.77 -6.57 5.22
N GLU A 51 21.97 -6.90 4.20
CA GLU A 51 21.94 -6.16 2.94
C GLU A 51 21.16 -4.84 3.02
N VAL A 52 20.28 -4.70 4.00
CA VAL A 52 19.34 -3.56 4.08
C VAL A 52 19.54 -2.67 5.30
N VAL A 53 20.02 -3.21 6.41
CA VAL A 53 20.25 -2.44 7.65
C VAL A 53 21.18 -1.25 7.39
N GLY A 54 20.76 -0.07 7.85
CA GLY A 54 21.48 1.18 7.67
C GLY A 54 21.27 1.86 6.31
N LYS A 55 20.64 1.19 5.33
CA LYS A 55 20.25 1.84 4.08
C LYS A 55 19.02 2.71 4.30
N LYS A 56 18.85 3.71 3.45
CA LYS A 56 17.71 4.62 3.53
C LYS A 56 16.42 3.94 3.04
N CYS A 57 15.33 4.09 3.79
CA CYS A 57 14.05 3.49 3.45
C CYS A 57 13.55 3.90 2.07
N TYR A 58 13.72 5.18 1.69
CA TYR A 58 13.30 5.67 0.39
C TYR A 58 14.09 5.06 -0.78
N GLU A 59 15.35 4.66 -0.57
CA GLU A 59 16.14 3.95 -1.57
C GLU A 59 15.66 2.50 -1.74
N VAL A 60 15.49 1.79 -0.63
CA VAL A 60 15.16 0.36 -0.61
C VAL A 60 13.69 0.11 -0.98
N LEU A 61 12.77 0.86 -0.36
CA LEU A 61 11.33 0.61 -0.50
C LEU A 61 10.69 1.30 -1.71
N HIS A 62 11.32 2.36 -2.23
CA HIS A 62 10.73 3.20 -3.28
C HIS A 62 11.65 3.46 -4.46
N GLY A 63 12.93 3.07 -4.39
CA GLY A 63 13.91 3.34 -5.45
C GLY A 63 14.23 4.82 -5.64
N CYS A 64 14.00 5.65 -4.63
CA CYS A 64 14.21 7.11 -4.67
C CYS A 64 15.61 7.47 -4.17
N SER A 65 16.19 8.53 -4.71
CA SER A 65 17.49 9.08 -4.26
C SER A 65 17.36 10.11 -3.13
N SER A 66 16.15 10.46 -2.75
CA SER A 66 15.84 11.45 -1.69
C SER A 66 14.58 11.05 -0.94
N PRO A 67 14.32 11.63 0.25
CA PRO A 67 13.11 11.36 1.02
C PRO A 67 11.84 11.53 0.19
N CYS A 68 10.88 10.61 0.37
CA CYS A 68 9.64 10.59 -0.37
C CYS A 68 8.81 11.86 -0.11
N ALA A 69 8.27 12.46 -1.17
CA ALA A 69 7.37 13.62 -1.05
C ALA A 69 6.07 13.29 -0.29
N PHE A 70 5.67 12.01 -0.28
CA PHE A 70 4.48 11.49 0.41
C PHE A 70 4.79 10.91 1.81
N CYS A 71 6.00 11.14 2.34
CA CYS A 71 6.38 10.63 3.66
C CYS A 71 5.53 11.28 4.76
N ASN A 72 4.77 10.47 5.48
CA ASN A 72 3.87 10.89 6.54
C ASN A 72 4.47 10.84 7.96
N ASN A 73 5.81 10.76 8.10
CA ASN A 73 6.46 10.74 9.41
C ASN A 73 5.99 11.87 10.34
N HIS A 74 5.72 13.06 9.77
CA HIS A 74 5.27 14.22 10.55
C HIS A 74 3.86 14.07 11.17
N GLU A 75 3.07 13.10 10.71
CA GLU A 75 1.73 12.78 11.22
C GLU A 75 1.76 11.69 12.30
N LEU A 76 2.84 10.89 12.35
CA LEU A 76 2.93 9.74 13.23
C LEU A 76 3.10 10.15 14.69
N LYS A 77 2.37 9.48 15.57
CA LYS A 77 2.42 9.66 17.02
C LYS A 77 2.65 8.32 17.69
N GLU A 78 3.21 8.38 18.88
CA GLU A 78 3.36 7.21 19.72
C GLU A 78 1.98 6.68 20.17
N HIS A 79 1.79 5.36 20.10
CA HIS A 79 0.53 4.66 20.45
C HIS A 79 -0.68 5.00 19.55
N ASP A 80 -0.50 5.70 18.45
CA ASP A 80 -1.53 5.98 17.47
C ASP A 80 -1.16 5.39 16.11
N PHE A 81 -2.14 4.85 15.38
CA PHE A 81 -1.91 4.25 14.07
C PHE A 81 -2.47 5.13 12.97
N CYS A 82 -1.64 5.40 11.98
CA CYS A 82 -2.02 6.03 10.72
C CYS A 82 -2.26 4.93 9.67
N GLU A 83 -3.45 4.90 9.07
CA GLU A 83 -3.81 3.95 8.03
C GLU A 83 -4.00 4.69 6.70
N TRP A 84 -3.39 4.15 5.65
CA TRP A 84 -3.45 4.73 4.31
C TRP A 84 -3.19 3.69 3.23
N THR A 85 -3.42 4.04 1.99
CA THR A 85 -3.15 3.17 0.84
C THR A 85 -2.14 3.83 -0.09
N PHE A 86 -1.29 3.02 -0.70
CA PHE A 86 -0.24 3.48 -1.59
C PHE A 86 -0.03 2.50 -2.73
N TYR A 87 0.04 3.01 -3.96
CA TYR A 87 0.54 2.23 -5.07
C TYR A 87 2.06 2.31 -5.11
N ASN A 88 2.72 1.18 -4.88
CA ASN A 88 4.19 1.10 -4.94
C ASN A 88 4.63 0.75 -6.37
N PRO A 89 5.21 1.69 -7.12
CA PRO A 89 5.60 1.44 -8.51
C PRO A 89 6.80 0.47 -8.64
N LEU A 90 7.67 0.40 -7.62
CA LEU A 90 8.80 -0.53 -7.60
C LEU A 90 8.33 -1.98 -7.55
N LEU A 91 7.26 -2.26 -6.78
CA LEU A 91 6.68 -3.59 -6.64
C LEU A 91 5.53 -3.84 -7.63
N ASN A 92 5.01 -2.80 -8.28
CA ASN A 92 3.77 -2.84 -9.07
C ASN A 92 2.60 -3.41 -8.24
N LYS A 93 2.38 -2.86 -7.02
CA LYS A 93 1.37 -3.34 -6.07
C LYS A 93 0.65 -2.19 -5.37
N HIS A 94 -0.66 -2.39 -5.15
CA HIS A 94 -1.42 -1.58 -4.20
C HIS A 94 -1.24 -2.14 -2.79
N LEU A 95 -0.82 -1.28 -1.89
CA LEU A 95 -0.54 -1.63 -0.49
C LEU A 95 -1.47 -0.85 0.42
N ALA A 96 -2.07 -1.54 1.39
CA ALA A 96 -2.66 -0.92 2.57
C ALA A 96 -1.59 -0.90 3.67
N LEU A 97 -1.33 0.27 4.21
CA LEU A 97 -0.27 0.53 5.17
C LEU A 97 -0.85 0.93 6.51
N LYS A 98 -0.22 0.47 7.57
CA LYS A 98 -0.53 0.80 8.94
C LYS A 98 0.76 1.14 9.68
N ASP A 99 0.89 2.41 10.02
CA ASP A 99 2.10 3.00 10.57
C ASP A 99 1.89 3.49 11.99
N THR A 100 2.92 3.39 12.80
CA THR A 100 2.96 4.05 14.10
C THR A 100 4.39 4.46 14.45
N MET A 101 4.52 5.42 15.36
CA MET A 101 5.79 5.73 15.98
C MET A 101 5.97 4.89 17.24
N VAL A 102 7.13 4.27 17.38
CA VAL A 102 7.56 3.57 18.60
C VAL A 102 8.86 4.18 19.09
N VAL A 103 9.04 4.20 20.40
CA VAL A 103 10.32 4.64 21.00
C VAL A 103 11.05 3.42 21.51
N ASP A 104 12.21 3.16 20.93
CA ASP A 104 13.10 2.08 21.32
C ASP A 104 14.41 2.64 21.85
N GLU A 105 14.65 2.45 23.16
CA GLU A 105 15.81 2.96 23.88
C GLU A 105 16.09 4.47 23.63
N GLY A 106 15.04 5.28 23.62
CA GLY A 106 15.09 6.72 23.39
C GLY A 106 15.23 7.13 21.93
N ARG A 107 15.25 6.19 20.96
CA ARG A 107 15.19 6.45 19.53
C ARG A 107 13.75 6.37 19.04
N ARG A 108 13.33 7.36 18.30
CA ARG A 108 12.05 7.31 17.57
C ARG A 108 12.21 6.43 16.35
N CYS A 109 11.34 5.46 16.21
CA CYS A 109 11.30 4.55 15.09
C CYS A 109 9.90 4.55 14.48
N ARG A 110 9.80 4.48 13.15
CA ARG A 110 8.57 4.15 12.44
C ARG A 110 8.48 2.64 12.34
N PHE A 111 7.39 2.09 12.83
CA PHE A 111 6.99 0.72 12.62
C PHE A 111 5.88 0.70 11.58
N GLU A 112 6.03 -0.11 10.55
CA GLU A 112 5.08 -0.18 9.46
C GLU A 112 4.74 -1.63 9.11
N ILE A 113 3.45 -1.89 8.95
CA ILE A 113 2.92 -3.13 8.36
C ILE A 113 2.23 -2.75 7.05
N ALA A 114 2.60 -3.43 5.96
CA ALA A 114 1.99 -3.25 4.66
C ALA A 114 1.40 -4.55 4.12
N VAL A 115 0.16 -4.47 3.65
CA VAL A 115 -0.60 -5.58 3.08
C VAL A 115 -0.81 -5.36 1.59
N ASN A 116 -0.53 -6.38 0.78
CA ASN A 116 -0.82 -6.31 -0.66
C ASN A 116 -2.32 -6.48 -0.91
N ILE A 117 -2.97 -5.43 -1.39
CA ILE A 117 -4.41 -5.40 -1.72
C ILE A 117 -4.68 -5.35 -3.24
N SER A 118 -3.69 -5.62 -4.08
CA SER A 118 -3.81 -5.50 -5.54
C SER A 118 -4.95 -6.32 -6.13
N VAL A 119 -5.22 -7.52 -5.61
CA VAL A 119 -6.33 -8.37 -6.08
C VAL A 119 -7.67 -7.79 -5.69
N GLN A 120 -7.81 -7.31 -4.45
CA GLN A 120 -9.02 -6.69 -3.94
C GLN A 120 -9.34 -5.40 -4.70
N GLU A 121 -8.33 -4.57 -5.01
CA GLU A 121 -8.49 -3.37 -5.82
C GLU A 121 -8.96 -3.71 -7.25
N MET A 122 -8.36 -4.71 -7.89
CA MET A 122 -8.79 -5.15 -9.22
C MET A 122 -10.23 -5.65 -9.22
N GLN A 123 -10.64 -6.45 -8.22
CA GLN A 123 -11.99 -6.96 -8.08
C GLN A 123 -12.99 -5.84 -7.81
N SER A 124 -12.66 -4.89 -6.94
CA SER A 124 -13.52 -3.73 -6.65
C SER A 124 -13.73 -2.85 -7.88
N ASN A 125 -12.67 -2.59 -8.65
CA ASN A 125 -12.76 -1.78 -9.87
C ASN A 125 -13.58 -2.49 -10.96
N ALA A 126 -13.41 -3.82 -11.11
CA ALA A 126 -14.23 -4.60 -12.03
C ALA A 126 -15.71 -4.54 -11.66
N LEU A 127 -16.04 -4.71 -10.37
CA LEU A 127 -17.42 -4.63 -9.89
C LEU A 127 -18.05 -3.27 -10.16
N ARG A 128 -17.36 -2.17 -9.85
CA ARG A 128 -17.82 -0.81 -10.16
C ARG A 128 -18.08 -0.61 -11.66
N SER A 129 -17.18 -1.12 -12.51
CA SER A 129 -17.37 -1.04 -13.96
C SER A 129 -18.61 -1.79 -14.44
N TYR A 130 -18.93 -2.95 -13.83
CA TYR A 130 -20.18 -3.67 -14.13
C TYR A 130 -21.42 -2.90 -13.68
N GLU A 131 -21.41 -2.32 -12.50
CA GLU A 131 -22.51 -1.50 -11.97
C GLU A 131 -22.76 -0.27 -12.85
N ASP A 132 -21.69 0.39 -13.32
CA ASP A 132 -21.78 1.53 -14.24
C ASP A 132 -22.38 1.12 -15.58
N LEU A 133 -21.94 0.00 -16.16
CA LEU A 133 -22.48 -0.53 -17.42
C LEU A 133 -23.97 -0.92 -17.29
N GLU A 134 -24.34 -1.55 -16.17
CA GLU A 134 -25.73 -1.91 -15.90
C GLU A 134 -26.63 -0.66 -15.82
N THR A 135 -26.15 0.38 -15.14
CA THR A 135 -26.85 1.66 -15.01
C THR A 135 -27.06 2.32 -16.37
N ILE A 136 -26.01 2.37 -17.22
CA ILE A 136 -26.06 2.91 -18.57
C ILE A 136 -27.07 2.12 -19.43
N ALA A 137 -26.99 0.78 -19.40
CA ALA A 137 -27.90 -0.06 -20.15
C ALA A 137 -29.37 0.15 -19.74
N ASN A 138 -29.66 0.16 -18.44
CA ASN A 138 -31.01 0.39 -17.91
C ASN A 138 -31.56 1.75 -18.31
N GLU A 139 -30.75 2.80 -18.25
CA GLU A 139 -31.16 4.14 -18.66
C GLU A 139 -31.39 4.20 -20.17
N GLY A 140 -30.53 3.58 -20.98
CA GLY A 140 -30.71 3.46 -22.42
C GLY A 140 -32.02 2.75 -22.79
N PHE A 141 -32.34 1.62 -22.13
CA PHE A 141 -33.63 0.92 -22.32
C PHE A 141 -34.81 1.77 -21.89
N ARG A 142 -34.74 2.49 -20.79
CA ARG A 142 -35.80 3.39 -20.32
C ARG A 142 -36.09 4.48 -21.35
N LEU A 143 -35.06 5.12 -21.90
CA LEU A 143 -35.20 6.14 -22.93
C LEU A 143 -35.78 5.58 -24.23
N ALA A 144 -35.34 4.40 -24.65
CA ALA A 144 -35.87 3.74 -25.84
C ALA A 144 -37.35 3.40 -25.73
N LEU A 145 -37.82 2.92 -24.57
CA LEU A 145 -39.22 2.63 -24.30
C LEU A 145 -40.10 3.88 -24.31
N GLN A 146 -39.56 5.05 -24.06
CA GLN A 146 -40.25 6.32 -24.13
C GLN A 146 -40.35 6.91 -25.56
N ALA A 147 -39.57 6.34 -26.50
CA ALA A 147 -39.62 6.79 -27.89
C ALA A 147 -40.91 6.34 -28.57
N SER A 148 -41.49 7.22 -29.35
CA SER A 148 -42.81 7.01 -29.98
C SER A 148 -42.82 6.10 -31.21
N THR A 149 -41.64 5.71 -31.70
CA THR A 149 -41.44 4.80 -32.87
C THR A 149 -40.25 3.90 -32.69
N PRO A 150 -40.24 2.67 -33.28
CA PRO A 150 -39.10 1.74 -33.19
C PRO A 150 -37.79 2.32 -33.70
N ASP A 151 -37.82 3.09 -34.79
CA ASP A 151 -36.61 3.71 -35.36
C ASP A 151 -35.97 4.72 -34.40
N LYS A 152 -36.81 5.56 -33.77
CA LYS A 152 -36.34 6.48 -32.72
C LYS A 152 -35.78 5.78 -31.49
N SER A 153 -36.28 4.59 -31.16
CA SER A 153 -35.77 3.81 -30.04
C SER A 153 -34.34 3.34 -30.28
N VAL A 154 -34.01 2.92 -31.51
CA VAL A 154 -32.66 2.50 -31.90
C VAL A 154 -31.73 3.71 -31.89
N ASP A 155 -32.12 4.84 -32.47
CA ASP A 155 -31.30 6.06 -32.48
C ASP A 155 -30.96 6.54 -31.08
N VAL A 156 -31.95 6.55 -30.17
CA VAL A 156 -31.72 6.92 -28.75
C VAL A 156 -30.75 6.00 -28.05
N ILE A 157 -30.85 4.68 -28.28
CA ILE A 157 -29.89 3.73 -27.68
C ILE A 157 -28.49 3.97 -28.22
N LEU A 158 -28.31 4.16 -29.51
CA LEU A 158 -27.03 4.40 -30.16
C LEU A 158 -26.38 5.69 -29.70
N GLU A 159 -27.15 6.76 -29.57
CA GLU A 159 -26.70 8.07 -29.07
C GLU A 159 -26.26 8.00 -27.59
N TYR A 160 -26.93 7.16 -26.79
CA TYR A 160 -26.60 7.01 -25.37
C TYR A 160 -25.38 6.14 -25.12
N LEU A 161 -25.07 5.18 -25.99
CA LEU A 161 -23.94 4.26 -25.89
C LEU A 161 -22.69 4.74 -26.63
N GLY A 162 -22.79 5.77 -27.49
CA GLY A 162 -21.69 6.35 -28.29
C GLY A 162 -20.85 7.30 -27.54
#